data_e2d76d3a4b3a90a80c33f0e6008c5f87
#
_entry.id   e2d76d3a4b3a90a80c33f0e6008c5f87
#
_cell.length_a   1.000
_cell.length_b   1.000
_cell.length_c   1.000
_cell.angle_alpha   90.00
_cell.angle_beta   90.00
_cell.angle_gamma   90.00
#
_symmetry.space_group_name_H-M   'P 1'
#
loop_
_entity.id
_entity.type
_entity.pdbx_description
1 polymer ?
#
loop_
_entity_poly.entity_id
_entity_poly.type
_entity_poly.pdbx_seq_one_letter_code
_entity_poly.pdbx_strand_id
1 'polypeptide(L)'
;MPYIPQSQRQEIDPAIDQLIEQMVSLVKKQDQAERIFPGVLNYVCTRIALGVAKGVFGRMRYFLLASLAGVFSNISSELYRRVAAPYEDGKIISDGDLDEFD
;
A
#
# COMPACT_ATOMS: atom_id res chain seq x y z
N MET A 1 9.55 -3.98 12.04
CA MET A 1 9.65 -4.49 10.66
C MET A 1 8.27 -4.77 10.10
N PRO A 2 7.95 -4.29 8.91
CA PRO A 2 6.65 -4.54 8.31
C PRO A 2 6.52 -5.92 7.64
N TYR A 3 7.60 -6.68 7.58
CA TYR A 3 7.63 -7.91 6.80
C TYR A 3 7.50 -9.15 7.66
N ILE A 4 6.81 -10.14 7.14
CA ILE A 4 6.59 -11.42 7.79
C ILE A 4 7.67 -12.44 7.35
N PRO A 5 7.87 -13.53 8.11
CA PRO A 5 8.84 -14.57 7.73
C PRO A 5 8.53 -15.18 6.38
N GLN A 6 9.58 -15.73 5.73
CA GLN A 6 9.47 -16.33 4.41
C GLN A 6 8.43 -17.45 4.34
N SER A 7 8.34 -18.27 5.38
CA SER A 7 7.37 -19.36 5.41
C SER A 7 5.93 -18.84 5.34
N GLN A 8 5.64 -17.73 6.01
CA GLN A 8 4.31 -17.11 5.96
C GLN A 8 4.06 -16.45 4.62
N ARG A 9 5.11 -15.87 4.01
CA ARG A 9 4.99 -15.29 2.66
C ARG A 9 4.56 -16.34 1.65
N GLN A 10 5.15 -17.52 1.71
CA GLN A 10 4.83 -18.63 0.79
C GLN A 10 3.37 -19.04 0.89
N GLU A 11 2.80 -18.99 2.08
CA GLU A 11 1.38 -19.34 2.26
C GLU A 11 0.43 -18.32 1.65
N ILE A 12 0.76 -17.03 1.73
CA ILE A 12 -0.16 -15.97 1.33
C ILE A 12 0.10 -15.42 -0.07
N ASP A 13 1.34 -15.53 -0.58
CA ASP A 13 1.71 -14.93 -1.86
C ASP A 13 0.82 -15.37 -3.03
N PRO A 14 0.41 -16.66 -3.16
CA PRO A 14 -0.46 -17.04 -4.28
C PRO A 14 -1.77 -16.28 -4.32
N ALA A 15 -2.40 -16.04 -3.16
CA ALA A 15 -3.64 -15.28 -3.08
C ALA A 15 -3.41 -13.81 -3.42
N ILE A 16 -2.30 -13.24 -2.95
CA ILE A 16 -1.92 -11.86 -3.26
C ILE A 16 -1.69 -11.70 -4.76
N ASP A 17 -0.94 -12.61 -5.36
CA ASP A 17 -0.63 -12.56 -6.80
C ASP A 17 -1.90 -12.63 -7.63
N GLN A 18 -2.85 -13.50 -7.24
CA GLN A 18 -4.13 -13.61 -7.93
C GLN A 18 -4.93 -12.31 -7.81
N LEU A 19 -4.96 -11.72 -6.63
CA LEU A 19 -5.66 -10.45 -6.43
C LEU A 19 -5.03 -9.33 -7.26
N ILE A 20 -3.69 -9.27 -7.30
CA ILE A 20 -2.98 -8.29 -8.11
C ILE A 20 -3.36 -8.43 -9.59
N GLU A 21 -3.38 -9.65 -10.11
CA GLU A 21 -3.78 -9.89 -11.50
C GLU A 21 -5.20 -9.40 -11.79
N GLN A 22 -6.13 -9.66 -10.88
CA GLN A 22 -7.51 -9.21 -11.02
C GLN A 22 -7.62 -7.68 -10.98
N MET A 23 -6.86 -7.05 -10.10
CA MET A 23 -6.85 -5.60 -10.00
C MET A 23 -6.26 -4.95 -11.25
N VAL A 24 -5.17 -5.50 -11.75
CA VAL A 24 -4.54 -5.03 -12.99
C VAL A 24 -5.55 -5.12 -14.15
N SER A 25 -6.22 -6.25 -14.27
CA SER A 25 -7.23 -6.45 -15.32
C SER A 25 -8.38 -5.45 -15.20
N LEU A 26 -8.88 -5.26 -13.98
CA LEU A 26 -9.99 -4.32 -13.75
C LEU A 26 -9.61 -2.89 -14.13
N VAL A 27 -8.43 -2.43 -13.71
CA VAL A 27 -7.98 -1.07 -13.97
C VAL A 27 -7.69 -0.88 -15.47
N LYS A 28 -7.07 -1.87 -16.12
CA LYS A 28 -6.73 -1.77 -17.56
C LYS A 28 -7.96 -1.70 -18.46
N LYS A 29 -9.10 -2.23 -18.03
CA LYS A 29 -10.34 -2.14 -18.79
C LYS A 29 -10.89 -0.73 -18.87
N GLN A 30 -10.45 0.15 -18.00
CA GLN A 30 -10.99 1.50 -17.92
C GLN A 30 -10.20 2.45 -18.82
N ASP A 31 -10.89 3.44 -19.38
CA ASP A 31 -10.25 4.41 -20.29
C ASP A 31 -9.29 5.35 -19.56
N GLN A 32 -9.47 5.52 -18.25
CA GLN A 32 -8.68 6.45 -17.45
C GLN A 32 -8.04 5.69 -16.28
N ALA A 33 -7.11 4.80 -16.60
CA ALA A 33 -6.48 3.93 -15.60
C ALA A 33 -5.83 4.72 -14.46
N GLU A 34 -5.15 5.82 -14.78
CA GLU A 34 -4.47 6.63 -13.77
C GLU A 34 -5.45 7.25 -12.77
N ARG A 35 -6.64 7.61 -13.23
CA ARG A 35 -7.68 8.19 -12.40
C ARG A 35 -8.38 7.14 -11.53
N ILE A 36 -8.55 5.93 -12.06
CA ILE A 36 -9.33 4.87 -11.43
C ILE A 36 -8.51 4.08 -10.43
N PHE A 37 -7.21 3.91 -10.69
CA PHE A 37 -6.31 3.12 -9.87
C PHE A 37 -6.35 3.48 -8.37
N PRO A 38 -6.26 4.76 -7.96
CA PRO A 38 -6.27 5.06 -6.51
C PRO A 38 -7.54 4.61 -5.82
N GLY A 39 -8.71 4.76 -6.47
CA GLY A 39 -9.97 4.33 -5.90
C GLY A 39 -10.06 2.82 -5.73
N VAL A 40 -9.62 2.07 -6.72
CA VAL A 40 -9.59 0.61 -6.65
C VAL A 40 -8.67 0.15 -5.53
N LEU A 41 -7.47 0.72 -5.46
CA LEU A 41 -6.52 0.35 -4.42
C LEU A 41 -7.05 0.68 -3.03
N ASN A 42 -7.63 1.87 -2.86
CA ASN A 42 -8.23 2.28 -1.59
C ASN A 42 -9.34 1.30 -1.17
N TYR A 43 -10.24 0.97 -2.08
CA TYR A 43 -11.33 0.05 -1.80
C TYR A 43 -10.82 -1.32 -1.37
N VAL A 44 -9.88 -1.88 -2.13
CA VAL A 44 -9.35 -3.22 -1.85
C VAL A 44 -8.62 -3.22 -0.50
N CYS A 45 -7.76 -2.26 -0.25
CA CYS A 45 -7.02 -2.18 1.02
C CYS A 45 -7.97 -2.04 2.21
N THR A 46 -9.01 -1.22 2.08
CA THR A 46 -10.00 -1.04 3.14
C THR A 46 -10.74 -2.35 3.41
N ARG A 47 -11.18 -3.03 2.35
CA ARG A 47 -11.88 -4.31 2.47
C ARG A 47 -11.02 -5.37 3.14
N ILE A 48 -9.75 -5.47 2.73
CA ILE A 48 -8.83 -6.44 3.30
C ILE A 48 -8.60 -6.14 4.79
N ALA A 49 -8.30 -4.89 5.11
CA ALA A 49 -8.02 -4.50 6.49
C ALA A 49 -9.18 -4.82 7.42
N LEU A 50 -10.39 -4.40 7.04
CA LEU A 50 -11.57 -4.64 7.88
C LEU A 50 -11.95 -6.12 7.91
N GLY A 51 -11.88 -6.80 6.76
CA GLY A 51 -12.25 -8.20 6.66
C GLY A 51 -11.34 -9.10 7.48
N VAL A 52 -10.03 -8.88 7.41
CA VAL A 52 -9.06 -9.67 8.19
C VAL A 52 -9.23 -9.40 9.68
N ALA A 53 -9.37 -8.13 10.07
CA ALA A 53 -9.55 -7.79 11.47
C ALA A 53 -10.81 -8.45 12.07
N LYS A 54 -11.92 -8.37 11.34
CA LYS A 54 -13.18 -9.01 11.80
C LYS A 54 -13.08 -10.52 11.77
N GLY A 55 -12.42 -11.10 10.77
CA GLY A 55 -12.27 -12.54 10.67
C GLY A 55 -11.45 -13.14 11.80
N VAL A 56 -10.42 -12.41 12.24
CA VAL A 56 -9.55 -12.88 13.33
C VAL A 56 -10.16 -12.60 14.70
N PHE A 57 -10.72 -11.41 14.91
CA PHE A 57 -11.12 -10.93 16.24
C PHE A 57 -12.63 -10.89 16.48
N GLY A 58 -13.41 -11.16 15.47
CA GLY A 58 -14.87 -11.24 15.57
C GLY A 58 -15.57 -9.90 15.42
N ARG A 59 -15.10 -8.86 16.08
CA ARG A 59 -15.70 -7.54 15.96
C ARG A 59 -14.61 -6.46 16.04
N MET A 60 -14.95 -5.27 15.52
CA MET A 60 -14.03 -4.14 15.54
C MET A 60 -14.00 -3.51 16.93
N ARG A 61 -12.78 -3.19 17.39
CA ARG A 61 -12.54 -2.52 18.68
C ARG A 61 -11.52 -1.41 18.48
N TYR A 62 -11.44 -0.51 19.45
CA TYR A 62 -10.57 0.65 19.32
C TYR A 62 -9.11 0.28 19.04
N PHE A 63 -8.57 -0.73 19.74
CA PHE A 63 -7.16 -1.07 19.55
C PHE A 63 -6.91 -1.63 18.15
N LEU A 64 -7.91 -2.27 17.53
CA LEU A 64 -7.81 -2.73 16.14
C LEU A 64 -7.78 -1.56 15.17
N LEU A 65 -8.63 -0.56 15.40
CA LEU A 65 -8.62 0.64 14.57
C LEU A 65 -7.28 1.35 14.66
N ALA A 66 -6.72 1.48 15.87
CA ALA A 66 -5.42 2.08 16.06
C ALA A 66 -4.32 1.28 15.37
N SER A 67 -4.38 -0.05 15.45
CA SER A 67 -3.42 -0.93 14.76
C SER A 67 -3.52 -0.80 13.26
N LEU A 68 -4.72 -0.77 12.70
CA LEU A 68 -4.92 -0.60 11.26
C LEU A 68 -4.37 0.74 10.78
N ALA A 69 -4.67 1.81 11.49
CA ALA A 69 -4.15 3.14 11.14
C ALA A 69 -2.61 3.14 11.18
N GLY A 70 -2.02 2.51 12.20
CA GLY A 70 -0.57 2.39 12.32
C GLY A 70 0.05 1.61 11.17
N VAL A 71 -0.56 0.51 10.77
CA VAL A 71 -0.07 -0.31 9.64
C VAL A 71 -0.08 0.51 8.35
N PHE A 72 -1.18 1.20 8.04
CA PHE A 72 -1.24 2.00 6.82
C PHE A 72 -0.27 3.18 6.85
N SER A 73 -0.07 3.77 8.01
CA SER A 73 0.94 4.81 8.18
C SER A 73 2.35 4.26 7.89
N ASN A 74 2.65 3.06 8.39
CA ASN A 74 3.93 2.41 8.12
C ASN A 74 4.12 2.07 6.64
N ILE A 75 3.06 1.61 5.97
CA ILE A 75 3.10 1.36 4.52
C ILE A 75 3.45 2.66 3.78
N SER A 76 2.78 3.74 4.13
CA SER A 76 3.03 5.05 3.52
C SER A 76 4.49 5.48 3.73
N SER A 77 5.01 5.32 4.96
CA SER A 77 6.39 5.69 5.29
C SER A 77 7.40 4.85 4.52
N GLU A 78 7.15 3.54 4.37
CA GLU A 78 8.04 2.66 3.61
C GLU A 78 8.05 3.01 2.13
N LEU A 79 6.88 3.30 1.56
CA LEU A 79 6.81 3.73 0.17
C LEU A 79 7.58 5.03 -0.05
N TYR A 80 7.43 5.98 0.86
CA TYR A 80 8.17 7.22 0.76
C TYR A 80 9.67 6.97 0.83
N ARG A 81 10.12 6.25 1.86
CA ARG A 81 11.54 6.02 2.10
C ARG A 81 12.20 5.26 0.95
N ARG A 82 11.54 4.22 0.45
CA ARG A 82 12.15 3.31 -0.52
C ARG A 82 11.94 3.70 -1.97
N VAL A 83 10.88 4.44 -2.27
CA VAL A 83 10.51 4.75 -3.65
C VAL A 83 10.49 6.26 -3.90
N ALA A 84 9.69 7.01 -3.13
CA ALA A 84 9.48 8.43 -3.40
C ALA A 84 10.72 9.27 -3.09
N ALA A 85 11.37 9.03 -1.95
CA ALA A 85 12.54 9.80 -1.56
C ALA A 85 13.72 9.60 -2.54
N PRO A 86 14.09 8.38 -2.95
CA PRO A 86 15.13 8.20 -3.96
C PRO A 86 14.78 8.85 -5.30
N TYR A 87 13.49 8.79 -5.71
CA TYR A 87 13.07 9.45 -6.94
C TYR A 87 13.23 10.97 -6.83
N GLU A 88 12.82 11.56 -5.71
CA GLU A 88 12.96 12.99 -5.46
C GLU A 88 14.42 13.41 -5.41
N ASP A 89 15.28 12.59 -4.77
CA ASP A 89 16.72 12.85 -4.74
C ASP A 89 17.31 12.91 -6.15
N GLY A 90 16.88 12.02 -7.04
CA GLY A 90 17.28 12.03 -8.43
C GLY A 90 16.82 13.29 -9.15
N LYS A 91 15.61 13.77 -8.85
CA LYS A 91 15.07 14.99 -9.42
C LYS A 91 15.84 16.24 -8.94
N ILE A 92 16.25 16.25 -7.68
CA ILE A 92 17.08 17.32 -7.14
C ILE A 92 18.40 17.41 -7.93
N ILE A 93 19.01 16.25 -8.23
CA ILE A 93 20.25 16.21 -8.99
C ILE A 93 20.03 16.72 -10.42
N SER A 94 18.95 16.29 -11.09
CA SER A 94 18.72 16.64 -12.49
C SER A 94 18.18 18.06 -12.68
N ASP A 95 17.25 18.49 -11.82
CA ASP A 95 16.53 19.74 -12.00
C ASP A 95 17.01 20.85 -11.06
N GLY A 96 17.81 20.51 -10.07
CA GLY A 96 18.30 21.44 -9.06
C GLY A 96 17.40 21.51 -7.84
N ASP A 97 17.98 21.84 -6.72
CA ASP A 97 17.26 22.01 -5.47
C ASP A 97 16.77 23.45 -5.32
N LEU A 98 15.94 23.68 -4.33
CA LEU A 98 15.52 25.03 -3.96
C LEU A 98 16.60 25.73 -3.14
N ASP A 99 16.83 27.01 -3.43
CA ASP A 99 17.82 27.79 -2.71
C ASP A 99 17.51 27.88 -1.22
N GLU A 100 16.22 27.86 -0.87
CA GLU A 100 15.75 27.94 0.51
C GLU A 100 16.20 26.76 1.38
N PHE A 101 16.61 25.65 0.78
CA PHE A 101 17.13 24.50 1.53
C PHE A 101 18.64 24.57 1.78
N ASP A 102 19.32 25.55 1.22
CA ASP A 102 20.74 25.79 1.53
C ASP A 102 20.90 26.61 2.84
#